data_509c8a3389e3b3d1157a8e5f381b2f5e
#
_entry.id   509c8a3389e3b3d1157a8e5f381b2f5e
#
_cell.length_a   1.000
_cell.length_b   1.000
_cell.length_c   1.000
_cell.angle_alpha   90.00
_cell.angle_beta   90.00
_cell.angle_gamma   90.00
#
_symmetry.space_group_name_H-M   'P 1'
#
loop_
_entity.id
_entity.type
_entity.pdbx_description
1 polymer ?
#
loop_
_entity_poly.entity_id
_entity_poly.type
_entity_poly.pdbx_seq_one_letter_code
_entity_poly.pdbx_strand_id
1 'polypeptide(L)'
;RIDKLNKEYCNTFFSFSKGLLPRSQAEYCQKAISEGKSVILHGKAGEGKSGCVQNLIHILEDLSIPYLAIKLDHRVPEGTSRNWGKEIGLPDSVSYCLDAVANERNGVLILDQLDALRWTQSHSGEALSVCMEIIREVANINLEREKKISVVMVCRTYDLENDRNINRLFMHEEGSVSLEWEKIAVGKLSADEVKKIVGNTYNLLHAKLKSLLQTASNLYIWEQLDKSKNYSEIQTTQQLIQRWWDELLSTAAKAGIQEEKLNEVKNRFVNFCDKYGKITVPRALLNVSSDSYDFLQTNRFFVVNDNVVSLAHQSILDYFLVQNMLEKVYKDCSIEEIIGEKEKQTPGRRYQVQMLFQQLQEIWPEKFLGMGEMLLNSDRIRFNLKYVFIEILSQIEQPDQEIFLFVKKYIQNPEWQIHFLDGVVLGKKQYLIFLRDTGVLDAWMESEELQDQVIRLYASISPDFDNADIGFIEKYALKEKENIKWGNCFLRNIDEDSDEVFELRLKVYDKYPDLLEYNVDIISMLKVCQIRTVRILALMLEKQKKRSGETLYRYEKELVSEDAELFNSSYREVVSILLPCVPLNESDLTMIYAWSAQ
;
A
#
# COMPACT_ATOMS: atom_id res chain seq x y z
N ARG A 1 -27.57 -21.52 -17.45
CA ARG A 1 -26.37 -20.87 -18.00
C ARG A 1 -25.54 -20.22 -16.90
N ILE A 2 -26.18 -19.47 -16.01
CA ILE A 2 -25.52 -18.87 -14.82
C ILE A 2 -24.84 -19.96 -13.99
N ASP A 3 -25.51 -21.08 -13.69
CA ASP A 3 -24.92 -22.19 -12.92
C ASP A 3 -23.66 -22.77 -13.57
N LYS A 4 -23.58 -22.75 -14.91
CA LYS A 4 -22.38 -23.19 -15.62
C LYS A 4 -21.23 -22.22 -15.38
N LEU A 5 -21.46 -20.93 -15.50
CA LEU A 5 -20.43 -19.89 -15.22
C LEU A 5 -19.96 -19.92 -13.76
N ASN A 6 -20.89 -20.09 -12.82
CA ASN A 6 -20.56 -20.22 -11.40
C ASN A 6 -19.70 -21.46 -11.13
N LYS A 7 -20.02 -22.62 -11.75
CA LYS A 7 -19.18 -23.82 -11.64
C LYS A 7 -17.80 -23.61 -12.27
N GLU A 8 -17.73 -22.97 -13.43
CA GLU A 8 -16.45 -22.62 -14.05
C GLU A 8 -15.61 -21.73 -13.12
N TYR A 9 -16.23 -20.71 -12.49
CA TYR A 9 -15.55 -19.86 -11.52
C TYR A 9 -15.02 -20.67 -10.32
N CYS A 10 -15.86 -21.48 -9.68
CA CYS A 10 -15.46 -22.28 -8.52
C CYS A 10 -14.35 -23.28 -8.86
N ASN A 11 -14.33 -23.84 -10.06
CA ASN A 11 -13.28 -24.77 -10.51
C ASN A 11 -11.90 -24.11 -10.68
N THR A 12 -11.82 -22.79 -10.72
CA THR A 12 -10.54 -22.07 -10.78
C THR A 12 -9.84 -21.93 -9.42
N PHE A 13 -10.53 -22.26 -8.34
CA PHE A 13 -10.02 -22.11 -6.98
C PHE A 13 -9.56 -23.45 -6.40
N PHE A 14 -8.39 -23.46 -5.78
CA PHE A 14 -7.88 -24.60 -5.03
C PHE A 14 -7.91 -24.32 -3.53
N SER A 15 -8.70 -25.13 -2.81
CA SER A 15 -8.68 -25.10 -1.34
C SER A 15 -7.44 -25.79 -0.78
N PHE A 16 -7.12 -25.52 0.47
CA PHE A 16 -6.17 -26.32 1.22
C PHE A 16 -6.63 -27.77 1.38
N SER A 17 -5.72 -28.68 1.72
CA SER A 17 -6.07 -30.10 1.96
C SER A 17 -7.12 -30.27 3.07
N LYS A 18 -7.13 -29.36 4.03
CA LYS A 18 -8.13 -29.30 5.13
C LYS A 18 -9.39 -28.52 4.78
N GLY A 19 -9.58 -28.16 3.52
CA GLY A 19 -10.71 -27.40 3.05
C GLY A 19 -10.50 -25.89 3.00
N LEU A 20 -11.57 -25.15 2.82
CA LEU A 20 -11.56 -23.70 2.73
C LEU A 20 -11.37 -23.08 4.11
N LEU A 21 -10.43 -22.14 4.25
CA LEU A 21 -10.27 -21.39 5.50
C LEU A 21 -11.39 -20.35 5.63
N PRO A 22 -12.15 -20.34 6.75
CA PRO A 22 -13.12 -19.29 7.02
C PRO A 22 -12.44 -17.91 7.11
N ARG A 23 -13.03 -16.90 6.47
CA ARG A 23 -12.55 -15.52 6.46
C ARG A 23 -13.68 -14.60 6.92
N SER A 24 -13.47 -13.87 8.00
CA SER A 24 -14.44 -12.90 8.53
C SER A 24 -14.84 -11.81 7.52
N GLN A 25 -13.97 -11.49 6.57
CA GLN A 25 -14.26 -10.56 5.49
C GLN A 25 -15.43 -11.02 4.62
N ALA A 26 -15.67 -12.31 4.45
CA ALA A 26 -16.82 -12.83 3.74
C ALA A 26 -18.15 -12.52 4.46
N GLU A 27 -18.14 -12.58 5.80
CA GLU A 27 -19.29 -12.18 6.63
C GLU A 27 -19.54 -10.67 6.54
N TYR A 28 -18.49 -9.84 6.50
CA TYR A 28 -18.63 -8.40 6.28
C TYR A 28 -19.20 -8.10 4.88
N CYS A 29 -18.75 -8.81 3.84
CA CYS A 29 -19.35 -8.71 2.51
C CYS A 29 -20.85 -9.06 2.54
N GLN A 30 -21.22 -10.17 3.17
CA GLN A 30 -22.61 -10.59 3.29
C GLN A 30 -23.46 -9.56 4.03
N LYS A 31 -22.92 -8.97 5.11
CA LYS A 31 -23.60 -7.89 5.85
C LYS A 31 -23.86 -6.68 4.96
N ALA A 32 -22.85 -6.17 4.25
CA ALA A 32 -23.01 -5.06 3.31
C ALA A 32 -24.06 -5.36 2.22
N ILE A 33 -24.02 -6.57 1.65
CA ILE A 33 -25.00 -7.04 0.66
C ILE A 33 -26.42 -7.06 1.25
N SER A 34 -26.58 -7.49 2.49
CA SER A 34 -27.89 -7.50 3.16
C SER A 34 -28.46 -6.10 3.40
N GLU A 35 -27.59 -5.10 3.52
CA GLU A 35 -27.92 -3.67 3.61
C GLU A 35 -28.16 -3.03 2.21
N GLY A 36 -28.06 -3.81 1.13
CA GLY A 36 -28.24 -3.32 -0.25
C GLY A 36 -27.04 -2.61 -0.85
N LYS A 37 -25.88 -2.66 -0.17
CA LYS A 37 -24.64 -2.06 -0.64
C LYS A 37 -23.88 -3.00 -1.58
N SER A 38 -23.06 -2.41 -2.46
CA SER A 38 -22.06 -3.10 -3.26
C SER A 38 -20.71 -3.10 -2.53
N VAL A 39 -19.82 -4.02 -2.87
CA VAL A 39 -18.58 -4.24 -2.14
C VAL A 39 -17.35 -4.10 -3.04
N ILE A 40 -16.33 -3.41 -2.57
CA ILE A 40 -14.99 -3.44 -3.14
C ILE A 40 -14.12 -4.29 -2.21
N LEU A 41 -13.87 -5.54 -2.60
CA LEU A 41 -13.01 -6.46 -1.88
C LEU A 41 -11.57 -6.30 -2.37
N HIS A 42 -10.68 -5.74 -1.55
CA HIS A 42 -9.32 -5.46 -1.98
C HIS A 42 -8.26 -6.03 -1.03
N GLY A 43 -7.04 -6.23 -1.54
CA GLY A 43 -5.91 -6.76 -0.77
C GLY A 43 -4.68 -6.92 -1.64
N LYS A 44 -3.50 -7.14 -1.03
CA LYS A 44 -2.27 -7.37 -1.77
C LYS A 44 -2.32 -8.69 -2.55
N ALA A 45 -1.38 -8.86 -3.49
CA ALA A 45 -1.24 -10.13 -4.21
C ALA A 45 -0.99 -11.29 -3.22
N GLY A 46 -1.69 -12.41 -3.42
CA GLY A 46 -1.53 -13.62 -2.60
C GLY A 46 -2.22 -13.62 -1.23
N GLU A 47 -2.86 -12.54 -0.79
CA GLU A 47 -3.52 -12.47 0.55
C GLU A 47 -4.84 -13.26 0.66
N GLY A 48 -5.29 -13.91 -0.41
CA GLY A 48 -6.43 -14.82 -0.34
C GLY A 48 -7.78 -14.18 -0.67
N LYS A 49 -7.83 -13.13 -1.50
CA LYS A 49 -9.08 -12.50 -1.98
C LYS A 49 -10.06 -13.52 -2.59
N SER A 50 -9.58 -14.37 -3.50
CA SER A 50 -10.40 -15.41 -4.13
C SER A 50 -10.91 -16.44 -3.11
N GLY A 51 -10.14 -16.75 -2.05
CA GLY A 51 -10.60 -17.57 -0.94
C GLY A 51 -11.73 -16.91 -0.14
N CYS A 52 -11.65 -15.59 0.06
CA CYS A 52 -12.73 -14.82 0.68
C CYS A 52 -13.99 -14.84 -0.19
N VAL A 53 -13.86 -14.72 -1.52
CA VAL A 53 -14.99 -14.84 -2.46
C VAL A 53 -15.62 -16.25 -2.39
N GLN A 54 -14.83 -17.32 -2.31
CA GLN A 54 -15.37 -18.68 -2.14
C GLN A 54 -16.16 -18.83 -0.84
N ASN A 55 -15.66 -18.26 0.27
CA ASN A 55 -16.43 -18.22 1.52
C ASN A 55 -17.74 -17.45 1.35
N LEU A 56 -17.72 -16.30 0.66
CA LEU A 56 -18.93 -15.54 0.36
C LEU A 56 -19.92 -16.37 -0.50
N ILE A 57 -19.44 -17.05 -1.52
CA ILE A 57 -20.29 -17.92 -2.38
C ILE A 57 -20.98 -18.99 -1.54
N HIS A 58 -20.29 -19.69 -0.63
CA HIS A 58 -20.92 -20.65 0.26
C HIS A 58 -22.01 -20.00 1.14
N ILE A 59 -21.75 -18.81 1.68
CA ILE A 59 -22.75 -18.07 2.46
C ILE A 59 -23.99 -17.74 1.60
N LEU A 60 -23.78 -17.31 0.34
CA LEU A 60 -24.86 -16.98 -0.59
C LEU A 60 -25.68 -18.24 -0.96
N GLU A 61 -25.03 -19.38 -1.15
CA GLU A 61 -25.68 -20.67 -1.41
C GLU A 61 -26.53 -21.12 -0.22
N ASP A 62 -25.96 -21.05 1.00
CA ASP A 62 -26.68 -21.40 2.24
C ASP A 62 -27.90 -20.49 2.46
N LEU A 63 -27.82 -19.22 2.10
CA LEU A 63 -28.92 -18.26 2.20
C LEU A 63 -29.85 -18.30 0.97
N SER A 64 -29.59 -19.15 0.00
CA SER A 64 -30.35 -19.24 -1.28
C SER A 64 -30.43 -17.88 -2.02
N ILE A 65 -29.37 -17.06 -1.95
CA ILE A 65 -29.26 -15.80 -2.67
C ILE A 65 -28.66 -16.07 -4.06
N PRO A 66 -29.35 -15.75 -5.15
CA PRO A 66 -28.84 -15.90 -6.51
C PRO A 66 -27.55 -15.08 -6.71
N TYR A 67 -26.56 -15.69 -7.35
CA TYR A 67 -25.32 -15.00 -7.68
C TYR A 67 -24.83 -15.37 -9.08
N LEU A 68 -23.99 -14.51 -9.66
CA LEU A 68 -23.21 -14.76 -10.87
C LEU A 68 -21.77 -14.34 -10.59
N ALA A 69 -20.84 -15.29 -10.64
CA ALA A 69 -19.42 -15.05 -10.41
C ALA A 69 -18.62 -15.24 -11.71
N ILE A 70 -17.81 -14.24 -12.05
CA ILE A 70 -16.99 -14.22 -13.26
C ILE A 70 -15.58 -13.80 -12.90
N LYS A 71 -14.59 -14.51 -13.44
CA LYS A 71 -13.18 -14.20 -13.33
C LYS A 71 -12.73 -13.42 -14.56
N LEU A 72 -12.43 -12.13 -14.40
CA LEU A 72 -12.20 -11.20 -15.50
C LEU A 72 -10.90 -11.45 -16.28
N ASP A 73 -9.92 -12.12 -15.67
CA ASP A 73 -8.71 -12.56 -16.36
C ASP A 73 -8.93 -13.73 -17.33
N HIS A 74 -9.99 -14.52 -17.11
CA HIS A 74 -10.41 -15.62 -17.99
C HIS A 74 -11.44 -15.18 -19.02
N ARG A 75 -12.30 -14.23 -18.67
CA ARG A 75 -13.41 -13.71 -19.45
C ARG A 75 -13.32 -12.19 -19.55
N VAL A 76 -12.35 -11.70 -20.34
CA VAL A 76 -12.12 -10.25 -20.51
C VAL A 76 -13.34 -9.60 -21.16
N PRO A 77 -13.92 -8.54 -20.59
CA PRO A 77 -15.02 -7.81 -21.22
C PRO A 77 -14.55 -7.06 -22.48
N GLU A 78 -15.29 -7.24 -23.58
CA GLU A 78 -15.04 -6.54 -24.86
C GLU A 78 -16.36 -5.99 -25.43
N GLY A 79 -16.28 -4.89 -26.19
CA GLY A 79 -17.41 -4.23 -26.83
C GLY A 79 -18.37 -3.57 -25.86
N THR A 80 -19.58 -4.11 -25.69
CA THR A 80 -20.60 -3.64 -24.75
C THR A 80 -20.96 -4.72 -23.73
N SER A 81 -21.58 -4.34 -22.60
CA SER A 81 -22.05 -5.28 -21.59
C SER A 81 -22.92 -6.40 -22.17
N ARG A 82 -23.77 -6.04 -23.15
CA ARG A 82 -24.66 -6.99 -23.86
C ARG A 82 -23.88 -7.92 -24.77
N ASN A 83 -22.92 -7.43 -25.53
CA ASN A 83 -22.11 -8.25 -26.43
C ASN A 83 -21.28 -9.24 -25.63
N TRP A 84 -20.61 -8.76 -24.57
CA TRP A 84 -19.85 -9.59 -23.66
C TRP A 84 -20.72 -10.67 -22.99
N GLY A 85 -21.94 -10.33 -22.55
CA GLY A 85 -22.87 -11.29 -22.00
C GLY A 85 -23.16 -12.43 -22.99
N LYS A 86 -23.37 -12.11 -24.28
CA LYS A 86 -23.61 -13.13 -25.35
C LYS A 86 -22.36 -13.98 -25.61
N GLU A 87 -21.17 -13.40 -25.61
CA GLU A 87 -19.92 -14.14 -25.80
C GLU A 87 -19.68 -15.18 -24.70
N ILE A 88 -20.03 -14.85 -23.46
CA ILE A 88 -19.94 -15.80 -22.34
C ILE A 88 -21.14 -16.76 -22.25
N GLY A 89 -22.03 -16.71 -23.22
CA GLY A 89 -23.15 -17.65 -23.39
C GLY A 89 -24.45 -17.25 -22.70
N LEU A 90 -24.58 -16.00 -22.25
CA LEU A 90 -25.83 -15.46 -21.71
C LEU A 90 -26.73 -14.88 -22.83
N PRO A 91 -28.05 -14.74 -22.62
CA PRO A 91 -28.94 -14.14 -23.61
C PRO A 91 -28.84 -12.61 -23.71
N ASP A 92 -28.40 -11.93 -22.64
CA ASP A 92 -28.25 -10.48 -22.53
C ASP A 92 -27.04 -10.13 -21.64
N SER A 93 -26.92 -8.89 -21.17
CA SER A 93 -25.87 -8.49 -20.24
C SER A 93 -25.93 -9.29 -18.92
N VAL A 94 -24.82 -9.36 -18.21
CA VAL A 94 -24.71 -10.10 -16.96
C VAL A 94 -25.65 -9.56 -15.88
N SER A 95 -25.88 -8.25 -15.87
CA SER A 95 -26.76 -7.54 -14.93
C SER A 95 -28.25 -7.92 -15.18
N TYR A 96 -28.72 -7.83 -16.40
CA TYR A 96 -30.11 -8.20 -16.73
C TYR A 96 -30.38 -9.72 -16.59
N CYS A 97 -29.41 -10.56 -16.92
CA CYS A 97 -29.53 -11.99 -16.71
C CYS A 97 -29.59 -12.36 -15.21
N LEU A 98 -28.82 -11.70 -14.39
CA LEU A 98 -28.88 -11.90 -12.94
C LEU A 98 -30.19 -11.37 -12.36
N ASP A 99 -30.65 -10.19 -12.80
CA ASP A 99 -31.92 -9.61 -12.40
C ASP A 99 -33.07 -10.57 -12.64
N ALA A 100 -33.15 -11.13 -13.85
CA ALA A 100 -34.17 -12.11 -14.22
C ALA A 100 -34.16 -13.37 -13.32
N VAL A 101 -33.00 -13.84 -12.88
CA VAL A 101 -32.88 -15.02 -11.99
C VAL A 101 -33.13 -14.64 -10.53
N ALA A 102 -32.69 -13.44 -10.11
CA ALA A 102 -32.92 -12.96 -8.75
C ALA A 102 -34.43 -12.71 -8.49
N ASN A 103 -35.17 -12.31 -9.51
CA ASN A 103 -36.58 -11.96 -9.40
C ASN A 103 -36.82 -10.99 -8.23
N GLU A 104 -37.62 -11.31 -7.24
CA GLU A 104 -37.90 -10.47 -6.05
C GLU A 104 -36.88 -10.64 -4.89
N ARG A 105 -35.81 -11.44 -5.08
CA ARG A 105 -34.78 -11.68 -4.08
C ARG A 105 -33.57 -10.73 -4.28
N ASN A 106 -32.73 -10.62 -3.28
CA ASN A 106 -31.40 -10.04 -3.46
C ASN A 106 -30.63 -10.86 -4.50
N GLY A 107 -29.75 -10.20 -5.27
CA GLY A 107 -28.84 -10.85 -6.20
C GLY A 107 -27.41 -10.33 -6.02
N VAL A 108 -26.41 -11.14 -6.35
CA VAL A 108 -25.00 -10.74 -6.21
C VAL A 108 -24.23 -11.00 -7.50
N LEU A 109 -23.67 -9.96 -8.09
CA LEU A 109 -22.75 -10.06 -9.22
C LEU A 109 -21.31 -9.96 -8.70
N ILE A 110 -20.51 -10.99 -8.90
CA ILE A 110 -19.12 -11.05 -8.46
C ILE A 110 -18.21 -10.95 -9.69
N LEU A 111 -17.38 -9.91 -9.74
CA LEU A 111 -16.40 -9.66 -10.79
C LEU A 111 -14.99 -9.70 -10.15
N ASP A 112 -14.34 -10.85 -10.25
CA ASP A 112 -13.04 -11.10 -9.63
C ASP A 112 -11.88 -10.76 -10.57
N GLN A 113 -10.76 -10.27 -10.01
CA GLN A 113 -9.53 -9.86 -10.68
C GLN A 113 -9.70 -8.67 -11.65
N LEU A 114 -10.36 -7.61 -11.19
CA LEU A 114 -10.50 -6.36 -11.94
C LEU A 114 -9.14 -5.79 -12.38
N ASP A 115 -8.10 -5.96 -11.57
CA ASP A 115 -6.73 -5.56 -11.87
C ASP A 115 -6.15 -6.29 -13.10
N ALA A 116 -6.59 -7.50 -13.40
CA ALA A 116 -6.12 -8.24 -14.57
C ALA A 116 -6.52 -7.61 -15.92
N LEU A 117 -7.57 -6.80 -15.96
CA LEU A 117 -8.00 -6.10 -17.18
C LEU A 117 -6.94 -5.11 -17.71
N ARG A 118 -6.01 -4.69 -16.87
CA ARG A 118 -4.92 -3.80 -17.26
C ARG A 118 -3.67 -4.52 -17.78
N TRP A 119 -3.61 -5.83 -17.66
CA TRP A 119 -2.52 -6.65 -18.19
C TRP A 119 -2.65 -6.88 -19.70
N THR A 120 -3.86 -6.76 -20.25
CA THR A 120 -4.14 -6.90 -21.68
C THR A 120 -3.92 -5.56 -22.37
N GLN A 121 -2.86 -5.46 -23.15
CA GLN A 121 -2.30 -4.20 -23.71
C GLN A 121 -3.24 -3.43 -24.64
N SER A 122 -4.14 -4.08 -25.36
CA SER A 122 -4.94 -3.45 -26.41
C SER A 122 -6.35 -3.02 -26.01
N HIS A 123 -6.92 -3.57 -24.92
CA HIS A 123 -8.34 -3.41 -24.59
C HIS A 123 -8.63 -2.97 -23.14
N SER A 124 -7.63 -2.52 -22.38
CA SER A 124 -7.84 -2.17 -20.96
C SER A 124 -8.87 -1.06 -20.73
N GLY A 125 -8.92 -0.06 -21.59
CA GLY A 125 -9.91 1.02 -21.52
C GLY A 125 -11.31 0.55 -21.88
N GLU A 126 -11.44 -0.33 -22.86
CA GLU A 126 -12.70 -0.91 -23.32
C GLU A 126 -13.29 -1.85 -22.26
N ALA A 127 -12.48 -2.75 -21.70
CA ALA A 127 -12.91 -3.66 -20.64
C ALA A 127 -13.42 -2.94 -19.38
N LEU A 128 -12.73 -1.87 -18.94
CA LEU A 128 -13.19 -1.04 -17.84
C LEU A 128 -14.45 -0.25 -18.19
N SER A 129 -14.62 0.16 -19.45
CA SER A 129 -15.86 0.80 -19.94
C SER A 129 -17.06 -0.15 -19.83
N VAL A 130 -16.88 -1.43 -20.19
CA VAL A 130 -17.92 -2.45 -20.03
C VAL A 130 -18.24 -2.68 -18.54
N CYS A 131 -17.25 -2.70 -17.66
CA CYS A 131 -17.49 -2.76 -16.21
C CYS A 131 -18.29 -1.55 -15.71
N MET A 132 -18.00 -0.34 -16.22
CA MET A 132 -18.75 0.87 -15.90
C MET A 132 -20.22 0.77 -16.37
N GLU A 133 -20.42 0.26 -17.59
CA GLU A 133 -21.77 0.01 -18.15
C GLU A 133 -22.56 -0.95 -17.25
N ILE A 134 -21.96 -2.06 -16.83
CA ILE A 134 -22.56 -3.03 -15.91
C ILE A 134 -22.96 -2.39 -14.57
N ILE A 135 -22.07 -1.58 -13.98
CA ILE A 135 -22.35 -0.85 -12.73
C ILE A 135 -23.57 0.07 -12.89
N ARG A 136 -23.65 0.82 -14.01
CA ARG A 136 -24.79 1.68 -14.34
C ARG A 136 -26.06 0.89 -14.57
N GLU A 137 -26.00 -0.24 -15.26
CA GLU A 137 -27.16 -1.15 -15.45
C GLU A 137 -27.69 -1.63 -14.10
N VAL A 138 -26.83 -2.11 -13.20
CA VAL A 138 -27.24 -2.55 -11.85
C VAL A 138 -27.81 -1.38 -11.03
N ALA A 139 -27.24 -0.19 -11.12
CA ALA A 139 -27.75 0.99 -10.44
C ALA A 139 -29.17 1.33 -10.93
N ASN A 140 -29.42 1.29 -12.25
CA ASN A 140 -30.73 1.51 -12.84
C ASN A 140 -31.75 0.42 -12.46
N ILE A 141 -31.38 -0.85 -12.52
CA ILE A 141 -32.21 -1.99 -12.08
C ILE A 141 -32.64 -1.78 -10.63
N ASN A 142 -31.73 -1.33 -9.79
CA ASN A 142 -31.98 -1.11 -8.37
C ASN A 142 -32.97 0.04 -8.08
N LEU A 143 -33.25 0.95 -9.02
CA LEU A 143 -34.30 1.97 -8.82
C LEU A 143 -35.68 1.35 -8.63
N GLU A 144 -35.97 0.31 -9.37
CA GLU A 144 -37.29 -0.34 -9.40
C GLU A 144 -37.38 -1.53 -8.42
N ARG A 145 -36.29 -1.92 -7.78
CA ARG A 145 -36.24 -3.10 -6.91
C ARG A 145 -36.31 -2.74 -5.42
N GLU A 146 -37.13 -3.45 -4.68
CA GLU A 146 -37.10 -3.44 -3.21
C GLU A 146 -35.85 -4.20 -2.70
N LYS A 147 -35.64 -5.43 -3.20
CA LYS A 147 -34.46 -6.25 -2.91
C LYS A 147 -33.38 -5.98 -3.95
N LYS A 148 -32.26 -5.46 -3.50
CA LYS A 148 -31.21 -4.93 -4.37
C LYS A 148 -30.32 -6.02 -4.99
N ILE A 149 -29.75 -5.70 -6.13
CA ILE A 149 -28.61 -6.42 -6.70
C ILE A 149 -27.34 -5.69 -6.26
N SER A 150 -26.46 -6.42 -5.61
CA SER A 150 -25.14 -5.91 -5.18
C SER A 150 -24.06 -6.39 -6.15
N VAL A 151 -23.06 -5.52 -6.38
CA VAL A 151 -21.87 -5.85 -7.15
C VAL A 151 -20.70 -6.04 -6.20
N VAL A 152 -19.97 -7.15 -6.31
CA VAL A 152 -18.72 -7.39 -5.59
C VAL A 152 -17.58 -7.31 -6.60
N MET A 153 -16.80 -6.24 -6.52
CA MET A 153 -15.60 -6.03 -7.33
C MET A 153 -14.37 -6.43 -6.52
N VAL A 154 -13.52 -7.28 -7.10
CA VAL A 154 -12.30 -7.76 -6.44
C VAL A 154 -11.08 -7.24 -7.18
N CYS A 155 -10.19 -6.53 -6.46
CA CYS A 155 -8.98 -5.94 -7.04
C CYS A 155 -7.80 -5.91 -6.05
N ARG A 156 -6.63 -5.51 -6.53
CA ARG A 156 -5.48 -5.25 -5.65
C ARG A 156 -5.61 -3.88 -4.99
N THR A 157 -5.17 -3.78 -3.73
CA THR A 157 -5.15 -2.49 -3.00
C THR A 157 -4.40 -1.43 -3.77
N TYR A 158 -3.23 -1.78 -4.33
CA TYR A 158 -2.43 -0.84 -5.11
C TYR A 158 -3.20 -0.24 -6.29
N ASP A 159 -3.92 -1.07 -7.05
CA ASP A 159 -4.68 -0.62 -8.22
C ASP A 159 -5.87 0.24 -7.79
N LEU A 160 -6.53 -0.11 -6.69
CA LEU A 160 -7.61 0.69 -6.12
C LEU A 160 -7.14 2.08 -5.67
N GLU A 161 -5.95 2.20 -5.10
CA GLU A 161 -5.44 3.46 -4.56
C GLU A 161 -4.79 4.35 -5.63
N ASN A 162 -4.14 3.75 -6.64
CA ASN A 162 -3.29 4.48 -7.57
C ASN A 162 -3.82 4.55 -9.00
N ASP A 163 -4.88 3.79 -9.32
CA ASP A 163 -5.45 3.78 -10.66
C ASP A 163 -6.68 4.66 -10.78
N ARG A 164 -6.53 5.78 -11.48
CA ARG A 164 -7.64 6.72 -11.70
C ARG A 164 -8.83 6.11 -12.44
N ASN A 165 -8.60 5.15 -13.35
CA ASN A 165 -9.70 4.54 -14.11
C ASN A 165 -10.45 3.52 -13.25
N ILE A 166 -9.77 2.76 -12.39
CA ILE A 166 -10.40 1.90 -11.39
C ILE A 166 -11.14 2.75 -10.36
N ASN A 167 -10.52 3.83 -9.87
CA ASN A 167 -11.19 4.74 -8.95
C ASN A 167 -12.47 5.36 -9.53
N ARG A 168 -12.47 5.71 -10.83
CA ARG A 168 -13.66 6.24 -11.52
C ARG A 168 -14.85 5.30 -11.50
N LEU A 169 -14.64 3.97 -11.49
CA LEU A 169 -15.74 3.00 -11.40
C LEU A 169 -16.60 3.18 -10.14
N PHE A 170 -16.01 3.74 -9.08
CA PHE A 170 -16.60 3.84 -7.75
C PHE A 170 -16.97 5.28 -7.34
N MET A 171 -16.72 6.26 -8.20
CA MET A 171 -17.05 7.66 -7.93
C MET A 171 -18.53 7.95 -8.20
N HIS A 172 -19.13 8.79 -7.37
CA HIS A 172 -20.44 9.40 -7.63
C HIS A 172 -20.28 10.46 -8.73
N GLU A 173 -21.01 10.32 -9.82
CA GLU A 173 -21.22 11.41 -10.79
C GLU A 173 -22.45 12.22 -10.33
N GLU A 174 -22.32 13.52 -10.14
CA GLU A 174 -23.42 14.40 -9.75
C GLU A 174 -24.58 14.28 -10.75
N GLY A 175 -25.79 13.96 -10.26
CA GLY A 175 -26.99 13.79 -11.08
C GLY A 175 -27.19 12.41 -11.71
N SER A 176 -26.29 11.43 -11.48
CA SER A 176 -26.45 10.04 -11.91
C SER A 176 -26.84 9.11 -10.77
N VAL A 177 -27.59 8.07 -11.11
CA VAL A 177 -27.85 6.96 -10.17
C VAL A 177 -26.56 6.17 -9.98
N SER A 178 -26.16 5.98 -8.74
CA SER A 178 -24.92 5.28 -8.40
C SER A 178 -25.15 4.23 -7.33
N LEU A 179 -24.29 3.22 -7.30
CA LEU A 179 -24.26 2.22 -6.24
C LEU A 179 -23.58 2.76 -4.99
N GLU A 180 -24.06 2.37 -3.82
CA GLU A 180 -23.37 2.60 -2.57
C GLU A 180 -22.30 1.52 -2.36
N TRP A 181 -21.05 1.92 -2.15
CA TRP A 181 -19.91 1.02 -2.06
C TRP A 181 -19.34 0.93 -0.65
N GLU A 182 -19.11 -0.30 -0.18
CA GLU A 182 -18.35 -0.57 1.02
C GLU A 182 -16.99 -1.19 0.67
N LYS A 183 -15.88 -0.62 1.20
CA LYS A 183 -14.52 -1.12 0.97
C LYS A 183 -14.15 -2.11 2.07
N ILE A 184 -13.79 -3.33 1.69
CA ILE A 184 -13.40 -4.40 2.61
C ILE A 184 -12.00 -4.87 2.25
N ALA A 185 -11.05 -4.67 3.18
CA ALA A 185 -9.67 -5.09 2.99
C ALA A 185 -9.48 -6.55 3.41
N VAL A 186 -8.91 -7.36 2.51
CA VAL A 186 -8.42 -8.72 2.81
C VAL A 186 -6.96 -8.60 3.18
N GLY A 187 -6.65 -8.88 4.44
CA GLY A 187 -5.28 -8.87 4.95
C GLY A 187 -4.66 -10.26 5.01
N LYS A 188 -3.45 -10.31 5.57
CA LYS A 188 -2.72 -11.56 5.85
C LYS A 188 -3.55 -12.48 6.76
N LEU A 189 -3.25 -13.78 6.70
CA LEU A 189 -3.77 -14.78 7.62
C LEU A 189 -3.25 -14.54 9.04
N SER A 190 -4.09 -14.79 10.03
CA SER A 190 -3.68 -14.81 11.42
C SER A 190 -2.77 -16.02 11.71
N ALA A 191 -2.02 -15.97 12.80
CA ALA A 191 -1.20 -17.09 13.25
C ALA A 191 -2.04 -18.36 13.46
N ASP A 192 -3.26 -18.23 13.97
CA ASP A 192 -4.17 -19.35 14.24
C ASP A 192 -4.69 -19.97 12.94
N GLU A 193 -5.01 -19.16 11.92
CA GLU A 193 -5.39 -19.65 10.60
C GLU A 193 -4.24 -20.45 9.95
N VAL A 194 -3.01 -19.93 10.00
CA VAL A 194 -1.82 -20.63 9.51
C VAL A 194 -1.61 -21.95 10.28
N LYS A 195 -1.73 -21.93 11.61
CA LYS A 195 -1.57 -23.10 12.45
C LYS A 195 -2.59 -24.20 12.15
N LYS A 196 -3.83 -23.84 11.79
CA LYS A 196 -4.85 -24.82 11.36
C LYS A 196 -4.39 -25.66 10.17
N ILE A 197 -3.69 -25.05 9.21
CA ILE A 197 -3.19 -25.74 8.01
C ILE A 197 -1.87 -26.46 8.30
N VAL A 198 -0.89 -25.75 8.86
CA VAL A 198 0.46 -26.29 9.14
C VAL A 198 0.41 -27.40 10.19
N GLY A 199 -0.47 -27.29 11.18
CA GLY A 199 -0.63 -28.27 12.26
C GLY A 199 0.48 -28.18 13.30
N ASN A 200 0.83 -29.33 13.90
CA ASN A 200 1.75 -29.41 15.05
C ASN A 200 3.17 -28.91 14.76
N THR A 201 3.60 -28.94 13.50
CA THR A 201 4.93 -28.48 13.08
C THR A 201 5.05 -26.95 13.09
N TYR A 202 3.95 -26.20 13.20
CA TYR A 202 3.97 -24.74 13.22
C TYR A 202 4.89 -24.15 14.29
N ASN A 203 4.90 -24.75 15.50
CA ASN A 203 5.74 -24.25 16.58
C ASN A 203 7.24 -24.41 16.33
N LEU A 204 7.63 -25.35 15.49
CA LEU A 204 9.01 -25.62 15.10
C LEU A 204 9.55 -24.68 14.02
N LEU A 205 8.66 -23.94 13.35
CA LEU A 205 9.05 -23.00 12.31
C LEU A 205 9.67 -21.73 12.93
N HIS A 206 10.72 -21.21 12.29
CA HIS A 206 11.32 -19.93 12.70
C HIS A 206 10.39 -18.74 12.41
N ALA A 207 10.61 -17.60 13.08
CA ALA A 207 9.70 -16.45 13.05
C ALA A 207 9.47 -15.90 11.64
N LYS A 208 10.52 -15.80 10.82
CA LYS A 208 10.44 -15.27 9.45
C LYS A 208 9.57 -16.15 8.54
N LEU A 209 9.71 -17.49 8.65
CA LEU A 209 8.87 -18.42 7.90
C LEU A 209 7.40 -18.37 8.36
N LYS A 210 7.15 -18.27 9.67
CA LYS A 210 5.78 -18.06 10.19
C LYS A 210 5.13 -16.81 9.59
N SER A 211 5.87 -15.70 9.53
CA SER A 211 5.40 -14.47 8.90
C SER A 211 5.16 -14.62 7.39
N LEU A 212 6.05 -15.34 6.69
CA LEU A 212 5.91 -15.63 5.27
C LEU A 212 4.62 -16.43 4.97
N LEU A 213 4.30 -17.42 5.81
CA LEU A 213 3.12 -18.27 5.65
C LEU A 213 1.80 -17.58 5.99
N GLN A 214 1.82 -16.39 6.56
CA GLN A 214 0.61 -15.56 6.71
C GLN A 214 0.06 -15.06 5.37
N THR A 215 0.84 -15.13 4.28
CA THR A 215 0.35 -14.91 2.93
C THR A 215 -0.29 -16.19 2.41
N ALA A 216 -1.57 -16.16 2.04
CA ALA A 216 -2.34 -17.36 1.69
C ALA A 216 -1.74 -18.15 0.52
N SER A 217 -1.20 -17.48 -0.51
CA SER A 217 -0.51 -18.15 -1.62
C SER A 217 0.76 -18.88 -1.18
N ASN A 218 1.52 -18.31 -0.25
CA ASN A 218 2.71 -18.95 0.31
C ASN A 218 2.34 -20.17 1.16
N LEU A 219 1.26 -20.06 1.95
CA LEU A 219 0.75 -21.19 2.73
C LEU A 219 0.29 -22.34 1.82
N TYR A 220 -0.34 -22.03 0.69
CA TYR A 220 -0.72 -23.03 -0.31
C TYR A 220 0.51 -23.75 -0.91
N ILE A 221 1.54 -23.01 -1.29
CA ILE A 221 2.79 -23.60 -1.81
C ILE A 221 3.46 -24.44 -0.72
N TRP A 222 3.54 -23.92 0.51
CA TRP A 222 4.06 -24.65 1.66
C TRP A 222 3.35 -25.99 1.88
N GLU A 223 2.03 -26.03 1.70
CA GLU A 223 1.25 -27.25 1.88
C GLU A 223 1.63 -28.36 0.87
N GLN A 224 2.14 -27.99 -0.31
CA GLN A 224 2.57 -28.93 -1.34
C GLN A 224 3.97 -29.53 -1.08
N LEU A 225 4.76 -28.94 -0.15
CA LEU A 225 6.10 -29.41 0.17
C LEU A 225 6.08 -30.69 1.01
N ASP A 226 7.15 -31.51 0.89
CA ASP A 226 7.37 -32.72 1.70
C ASP A 226 7.69 -32.36 3.15
N LYS A 227 6.74 -32.61 4.07
CA LYS A 227 6.85 -32.25 5.48
C LYS A 227 7.92 -33.03 6.26
N SER A 228 8.54 -34.04 5.66
CA SER A 228 9.65 -34.78 6.26
C SER A 228 11.00 -34.05 6.19
N LYS A 229 11.10 -33.00 5.36
CA LYS A 229 12.33 -32.24 5.13
C LYS A 229 12.46 -31.03 6.05
N ASN A 230 13.68 -30.53 6.21
CA ASN A 230 13.96 -29.29 6.90
C ASN A 230 13.92 -28.11 5.91
N TYR A 231 13.29 -27.02 6.33
CA TYR A 231 13.09 -25.80 5.53
C TYR A 231 13.53 -24.56 6.30
N SER A 232 14.54 -24.69 7.18
CA SER A 232 15.07 -23.57 7.98
C SER A 232 15.72 -22.47 7.13
N GLU A 233 16.14 -22.80 5.90
CA GLU A 233 16.72 -21.86 4.94
C GLU A 233 15.69 -20.95 4.26
N ILE A 234 14.40 -21.32 4.25
CA ILE A 234 13.36 -20.53 3.55
C ILE A 234 13.04 -19.26 4.33
N GLN A 235 13.39 -18.13 3.76
CA GLN A 235 13.15 -16.80 4.33
C GLN A 235 12.32 -15.88 3.42
N THR A 236 12.18 -16.23 2.13
CA THR A 236 11.48 -15.42 1.13
C THR A 236 10.47 -16.27 0.34
N THR A 237 9.50 -15.59 -0.29
CA THR A 237 8.54 -16.23 -1.21
C THR A 237 9.26 -16.89 -2.38
N GLN A 238 10.34 -16.28 -2.86
CA GLN A 238 11.15 -16.79 -3.96
C GLN A 238 11.79 -18.14 -3.62
N GLN A 239 12.43 -18.22 -2.45
CA GLN A 239 13.02 -19.47 -1.95
C GLN A 239 11.96 -20.56 -1.76
N LEU A 240 10.76 -20.18 -1.30
CA LEU A 240 9.66 -21.11 -1.14
C LEU A 240 9.17 -21.67 -2.48
N ILE A 241 8.98 -20.81 -3.51
CA ILE A 241 8.58 -21.24 -4.86
C ILE A 241 9.67 -22.07 -5.53
N GLN A 242 10.93 -21.64 -5.40
CA GLN A 242 12.06 -22.41 -5.93
C GLN A 242 12.12 -23.81 -5.32
N ARG A 243 12.00 -23.90 -4.00
CA ARG A 243 12.01 -25.19 -3.30
C ARG A 243 10.88 -26.11 -3.75
N TRP A 244 9.69 -25.56 -3.91
CA TRP A 244 8.54 -26.29 -4.43
C TRP A 244 8.78 -26.79 -5.86
N TRP A 245 9.37 -25.96 -6.74
CA TRP A 245 9.72 -26.36 -8.10
C TRP A 245 10.75 -27.49 -8.11
N ASP A 246 11.80 -27.41 -7.30
CA ASP A 246 12.83 -28.45 -7.16
C ASP A 246 12.23 -29.79 -6.69
N GLU A 247 11.25 -29.75 -5.79
CA GLU A 247 10.55 -30.96 -5.36
C GLU A 247 9.65 -31.56 -6.44
N LEU A 248 9.01 -30.72 -7.25
CA LEU A 248 8.28 -31.17 -8.43
C LEU A 248 9.21 -31.88 -9.44
N LEU A 249 10.37 -31.30 -9.72
CA LEU A 249 11.38 -31.93 -10.59
C LEU A 249 11.87 -33.28 -10.02
N SER A 250 12.16 -33.32 -8.72
CA SER A 250 12.54 -34.56 -8.05
C SER A 250 11.45 -35.65 -8.12
N THR A 251 10.18 -35.24 -7.99
CA THR A 251 9.03 -36.14 -8.09
C THR A 251 8.86 -36.67 -9.52
N ALA A 252 9.04 -35.80 -10.51
CA ALA A 252 8.99 -36.16 -11.93
C ALA A 252 10.09 -37.14 -12.32
N ALA A 253 11.30 -36.93 -11.83
CA ALA A 253 12.42 -37.85 -12.06
C ALA A 253 12.11 -39.26 -11.54
N LYS A 254 11.44 -39.38 -10.37
CA LYS A 254 10.97 -40.68 -9.84
C LYS A 254 9.90 -41.33 -10.70
N ALA A 255 9.10 -40.50 -11.40
CA ALA A 255 8.10 -40.95 -12.36
C ALA A 255 8.67 -41.24 -13.78
N GLY A 256 9.98 -41.10 -13.98
CA GLY A 256 10.65 -41.34 -15.26
C GLY A 256 10.53 -40.16 -16.25
N ILE A 257 10.10 -38.99 -15.80
CA ILE A 257 9.98 -37.79 -16.63
C ILE A 257 11.29 -36.98 -16.51
N GLN A 258 11.87 -36.58 -17.66
CA GLN A 258 13.11 -35.84 -17.71
C GLN A 258 12.89 -34.38 -17.29
N GLU A 259 13.77 -33.84 -16.49
CA GLU A 259 13.74 -32.48 -15.98
C GLU A 259 13.70 -31.44 -17.11
N GLU A 260 14.50 -31.66 -18.16
CA GLU A 260 14.58 -30.77 -19.32
C GLU A 260 13.21 -30.58 -19.99
N LYS A 261 12.42 -31.67 -20.10
CA LYS A 261 11.07 -31.60 -20.70
C LYS A 261 10.10 -30.80 -19.87
N LEU A 262 10.17 -30.91 -18.53
CA LEU A 262 9.33 -30.09 -17.65
C LEU A 262 9.71 -28.61 -17.71
N ASN A 263 11.02 -28.33 -17.70
CA ASN A 263 11.53 -26.98 -17.86
C ASN A 263 11.14 -26.39 -19.24
N GLU A 264 11.15 -27.20 -20.29
CA GLU A 264 10.69 -26.78 -21.62
C GLU A 264 9.22 -26.34 -21.60
N VAL A 265 8.32 -27.15 -21.00
CA VAL A 265 6.89 -26.80 -20.86
C VAL A 265 6.69 -25.51 -20.09
N LYS A 266 7.34 -25.42 -18.92
CA LYS A 266 7.30 -24.21 -18.08
C LYS A 266 7.80 -22.98 -18.85
N ASN A 267 8.94 -23.09 -19.51
CA ASN A 267 9.55 -21.96 -20.22
C ASN A 267 8.69 -21.53 -21.42
N ARG A 268 8.07 -22.45 -22.17
CA ARG A 268 7.14 -22.11 -23.25
C ARG A 268 5.94 -21.34 -22.71
N PHE A 269 5.36 -21.79 -21.59
CA PHE A 269 4.25 -21.11 -20.93
C PHE A 269 4.66 -19.69 -20.50
N VAL A 270 5.76 -19.56 -19.73
CA VAL A 270 6.24 -18.28 -19.20
C VAL A 270 6.62 -17.30 -20.33
N ASN A 271 7.32 -17.79 -21.36
CA ASN A 271 7.71 -16.97 -22.51
C ASN A 271 6.50 -16.48 -23.33
N PHE A 272 5.47 -17.31 -23.46
CA PHE A 272 4.23 -16.89 -24.10
C PHE A 272 3.55 -15.77 -23.29
N CYS A 273 3.45 -15.94 -21.96
CA CYS A 273 2.89 -14.93 -21.07
C CYS A 273 3.68 -13.61 -21.14
N ASP A 274 5.02 -13.68 -21.12
CA ASP A 274 5.89 -12.50 -21.27
C ASP A 274 5.73 -11.82 -22.61
N LYS A 275 5.68 -12.60 -23.69
CA LYS A 275 5.61 -12.07 -25.06
C LYS A 275 4.28 -11.36 -25.33
N TYR A 276 3.18 -11.94 -24.90
CA TYR A 276 1.84 -11.46 -25.25
C TYR A 276 1.13 -10.71 -24.12
N GLY A 277 1.76 -10.56 -22.97
CA GLY A 277 1.17 -9.90 -21.80
C GLY A 277 -0.10 -10.59 -21.30
N LYS A 278 -0.17 -11.94 -21.40
CA LYS A 278 -1.31 -12.75 -20.98
C LYS A 278 -0.91 -13.64 -19.81
N ILE A 279 -1.89 -13.99 -18.98
CA ILE A 279 -1.68 -14.91 -17.84
C ILE A 279 -2.20 -16.32 -18.15
N THR A 280 -2.79 -16.50 -19.30
CA THR A 280 -3.33 -17.77 -19.79
C THR A 280 -2.79 -18.09 -21.18
N VAL A 281 -2.62 -19.38 -21.48
CA VAL A 281 -2.07 -19.87 -22.75
C VAL A 281 -3.01 -20.92 -23.35
N PRO A 282 -3.42 -20.81 -24.63
CA PRO A 282 -4.14 -21.88 -25.29
C PRO A 282 -3.31 -23.19 -25.29
N ARG A 283 -3.90 -24.30 -24.87
CA ARG A 283 -3.20 -25.60 -24.76
C ARG A 283 -2.45 -25.98 -26.03
N ALA A 284 -3.06 -25.73 -27.18
CA ALA A 284 -2.46 -26.05 -28.49
C ALA A 284 -1.13 -25.34 -28.75
N LEU A 285 -0.90 -24.16 -28.14
CA LEU A 285 0.32 -23.38 -28.32
C LEU A 285 1.47 -23.83 -27.42
N LEU A 286 1.20 -24.64 -26.40
CA LEU A 286 2.25 -25.21 -25.57
C LEU A 286 3.05 -26.29 -26.32
N ASN A 287 2.41 -27.02 -27.28
CA ASN A 287 3.03 -28.01 -28.16
C ASN A 287 4.08 -28.88 -27.46
N VAL A 288 3.67 -29.59 -26.42
CA VAL A 288 4.55 -30.37 -25.53
C VAL A 288 4.09 -31.83 -25.43
N SER A 289 4.98 -32.70 -24.95
CA SER A 289 4.62 -34.10 -24.70
C SER A 289 3.47 -34.21 -23.70
N SER A 290 2.53 -35.12 -23.93
CA SER A 290 1.39 -35.36 -23.03
C SER A 290 1.83 -35.63 -21.60
N ASP A 291 2.87 -36.48 -21.43
CA ASP A 291 3.33 -36.95 -20.11
C ASP A 291 3.79 -35.80 -19.20
N SER A 292 4.60 -34.87 -19.73
CA SER A 292 5.08 -33.71 -18.97
C SER A 292 3.95 -32.74 -18.63
N TYR A 293 3.03 -32.53 -19.59
CA TYR A 293 1.85 -31.69 -19.39
C TYR A 293 0.91 -32.29 -18.35
N ASP A 294 0.56 -33.57 -18.49
CA ASP A 294 -0.35 -34.29 -17.60
C ASP A 294 0.22 -34.39 -16.18
N PHE A 295 1.56 -34.55 -16.05
CA PHE A 295 2.24 -34.50 -14.77
C PHE A 295 2.09 -33.13 -14.09
N LEU A 296 2.33 -32.03 -14.82
CA LEU A 296 2.21 -30.66 -14.28
C LEU A 296 0.74 -30.32 -13.93
N GLN A 297 -0.22 -30.83 -14.69
CA GLN A 297 -1.65 -30.67 -14.38
C GLN A 297 -2.02 -31.48 -13.11
N THR A 298 -1.62 -32.73 -13.03
CA THR A 298 -1.90 -33.61 -11.88
C THR A 298 -1.32 -33.06 -10.58
N ASN A 299 -0.12 -32.49 -10.65
CA ASN A 299 0.56 -31.85 -9.50
C ASN A 299 0.16 -30.39 -9.28
N ARG A 300 -0.96 -29.95 -9.86
CA ARG A 300 -1.55 -28.61 -9.64
C ARG A 300 -0.62 -27.45 -9.98
N PHE A 301 0.36 -27.66 -10.83
CA PHE A 301 1.15 -26.58 -11.41
C PHE A 301 0.33 -25.84 -12.46
N PHE A 302 -0.37 -26.58 -13.34
CA PHE A 302 -1.31 -26.05 -14.30
C PHE A 302 -2.76 -26.26 -13.89
N VAL A 303 -3.56 -25.25 -14.19
CA VAL A 303 -5.04 -25.28 -14.17
C VAL A 303 -5.53 -25.23 -15.60
N VAL A 304 -6.41 -26.13 -15.95
CA VAL A 304 -6.98 -26.20 -17.31
C VAL A 304 -8.47 -25.93 -17.26
N ASN A 305 -8.88 -24.89 -17.99
CA ASN A 305 -10.28 -24.59 -18.24
C ASN A 305 -10.55 -24.63 -19.75
N ASP A 306 -11.39 -25.55 -20.19
CA ASP A 306 -11.61 -25.84 -21.60
C ASP A 306 -10.29 -26.13 -22.33
N ASN A 307 -9.86 -25.24 -23.22
CA ASN A 307 -8.59 -25.34 -23.97
C ASN A 307 -7.55 -24.32 -23.52
N VAL A 308 -7.72 -23.69 -22.37
CA VAL A 308 -6.82 -22.64 -21.86
C VAL A 308 -6.14 -23.12 -20.59
N VAL A 309 -4.85 -22.88 -20.51
CA VAL A 309 -3.98 -23.26 -19.39
C VAL A 309 -3.57 -22.00 -18.64
N SER A 310 -3.63 -22.05 -17.31
CA SER A 310 -3.10 -21.04 -16.40
C SER A 310 -2.25 -21.68 -15.30
N LEU A 311 -1.52 -20.89 -14.53
CA LEU A 311 -0.91 -21.37 -13.28
C LEU A 311 -1.91 -21.30 -12.13
N ALA A 312 -1.73 -22.15 -11.12
CA ALA A 312 -2.58 -22.19 -9.93
C ALA A 312 -2.65 -20.83 -9.20
N HIS A 313 -1.52 -20.12 -9.19
CA HIS A 313 -1.42 -18.76 -8.61
C HIS A 313 -0.59 -17.86 -9.51
N GLN A 314 -1.05 -16.63 -9.70
CA GLN A 314 -0.34 -15.63 -10.49
C GLN A 314 1.05 -15.31 -9.91
N SER A 315 1.23 -15.35 -8.59
CA SER A 315 2.54 -15.15 -7.95
C SER A 315 3.62 -16.14 -8.41
N ILE A 316 3.23 -17.34 -8.86
CA ILE A 316 4.14 -18.32 -9.43
C ILE A 316 4.60 -17.87 -10.82
N LEU A 317 3.69 -17.33 -11.63
CA LEU A 317 4.04 -16.74 -12.92
C LEU A 317 4.98 -15.56 -12.75
N ASP A 318 4.64 -14.63 -11.85
CA ASP A 318 5.45 -13.46 -11.56
C ASP A 318 6.87 -13.86 -11.12
N TYR A 319 6.98 -14.90 -10.30
CA TYR A 319 8.28 -15.45 -9.90
C TYR A 319 9.12 -15.90 -11.12
N PHE A 320 8.56 -16.72 -12.01
CA PHE A 320 9.31 -17.22 -13.18
C PHE A 320 9.63 -16.12 -14.20
N LEU A 321 8.76 -15.13 -14.34
CA LEU A 321 9.05 -13.94 -15.15
C LEU A 321 10.22 -13.14 -14.59
N VAL A 322 10.29 -12.99 -13.27
CA VAL A 322 11.42 -12.32 -12.60
C VAL A 322 12.70 -13.13 -12.74
N GLN A 323 12.66 -14.47 -12.69
CA GLN A 323 13.84 -15.31 -12.96
C GLN A 323 14.38 -15.07 -14.39
N ASN A 324 13.50 -14.95 -15.39
CA ASN A 324 13.91 -14.60 -16.75
C ASN A 324 14.54 -13.19 -16.82
N MET A 325 14.03 -12.23 -16.02
CA MET A 325 14.62 -10.89 -15.93
C MET A 325 15.99 -10.91 -15.27
N LEU A 326 16.17 -11.68 -14.18
CA LEU A 326 17.47 -11.88 -13.51
C LEU A 326 18.49 -12.52 -14.44
N GLU A 327 18.10 -13.49 -15.26
CA GLU A 327 18.98 -14.10 -16.27
C GLU A 327 19.48 -13.05 -17.28
N LYS A 328 18.62 -12.11 -17.68
CA LYS A 328 19.01 -11.00 -18.54
C LYS A 328 19.96 -10.02 -17.83
N VAL A 329 19.72 -9.74 -16.53
CA VAL A 329 20.66 -8.94 -15.71
C VAL A 329 22.03 -9.63 -15.62
N TYR A 330 22.05 -10.96 -15.47
CA TYR A 330 23.29 -11.74 -15.46
C TYR A 330 24.06 -11.64 -16.77
N LYS A 331 23.34 -11.55 -17.90
CA LYS A 331 23.90 -11.40 -19.25
C LYS A 331 24.24 -9.95 -19.61
N ASP A 332 24.17 -9.02 -18.66
CA ASP A 332 24.41 -7.58 -18.83
C ASP A 332 23.55 -6.94 -19.96
N CYS A 333 22.31 -7.41 -20.13
CA CYS A 333 21.35 -6.83 -21.05
C CYS A 333 20.96 -5.41 -20.62
N SER A 334 20.51 -4.59 -21.58
CA SER A 334 20.02 -3.24 -21.29
C SER A 334 18.75 -3.28 -20.44
N ILE A 335 18.46 -2.18 -19.72
CA ILE A 335 17.27 -2.10 -18.87
C ILE A 335 15.98 -2.24 -19.70
N GLU A 336 15.97 -1.77 -20.93
CA GLU A 336 14.86 -1.90 -21.87
C GLU A 336 14.63 -3.35 -22.30
N GLU A 337 15.71 -4.12 -22.51
CA GLU A 337 15.60 -5.55 -22.84
C GLU A 337 15.10 -6.36 -21.64
N ILE A 338 15.47 -5.96 -20.42
CA ILE A 338 15.05 -6.62 -19.19
C ILE A 338 13.57 -6.34 -18.91
N ILE A 339 13.15 -5.06 -18.92
CA ILE A 339 11.81 -4.64 -18.56
C ILE A 339 10.84 -4.78 -19.74
N GLY A 340 11.29 -4.55 -20.95
CA GLY A 340 10.49 -4.55 -22.18
C GLY A 340 10.07 -3.18 -22.64
N GLU A 341 9.62 -3.09 -23.90
CA GLU A 341 9.14 -1.88 -24.55
C GLU A 341 7.96 -1.25 -23.80
N LYS A 342 7.63 0.02 -24.10
CA LYS A 342 6.59 0.82 -23.42
C LYS A 342 5.23 0.12 -23.34
N GLU A 343 4.88 -0.69 -24.35
CA GLU A 343 3.64 -1.46 -24.40
C GLU A 343 3.59 -2.55 -23.34
N LYS A 344 4.74 -3.13 -22.97
CA LYS A 344 4.86 -4.15 -21.93
C LYS A 344 4.96 -3.58 -20.51
N GLN A 345 5.13 -2.28 -20.36
CA GLN A 345 5.30 -1.61 -19.07
C GLN A 345 3.94 -1.37 -18.40
N THR A 346 3.27 -2.45 -18.07
CA THR A 346 1.96 -2.52 -17.41
C THR A 346 2.09 -2.46 -15.88
N PRO A 347 1.02 -2.30 -15.13
CA PRO A 347 1.02 -2.45 -13.66
C PRO A 347 1.56 -3.80 -13.19
N GLY A 348 1.31 -4.87 -13.94
CA GLY A 348 1.90 -6.16 -13.64
C GLY A 348 3.42 -6.18 -13.81
N ARG A 349 3.92 -5.57 -14.86
CA ARG A 349 5.38 -5.40 -15.06
C ARG A 349 5.99 -4.57 -13.92
N ARG A 350 5.28 -3.56 -13.41
CA ARG A 350 5.70 -2.80 -12.24
C ARG A 350 5.93 -3.70 -11.02
N TYR A 351 5.02 -4.61 -10.73
CA TYR A 351 5.16 -5.57 -9.63
C TYR A 351 6.37 -6.51 -9.85
N GLN A 352 6.58 -6.99 -11.09
CA GLN A 352 7.74 -7.81 -11.45
C GLN A 352 9.06 -7.03 -11.29
N VAL A 353 9.09 -5.77 -11.68
CA VAL A 353 10.24 -4.87 -11.47
C VAL A 353 10.52 -4.69 -9.98
N GLN A 354 9.49 -4.54 -9.15
CA GLN A 354 9.63 -4.49 -7.70
C GLN A 354 10.27 -5.77 -7.16
N MET A 355 9.78 -6.94 -7.56
CA MET A 355 10.37 -8.22 -7.15
C MET A 355 11.82 -8.37 -7.64
N LEU A 356 12.11 -7.93 -8.87
CA LEU A 356 13.46 -7.96 -9.43
C LEU A 356 14.44 -7.15 -8.56
N PHE A 357 14.11 -5.90 -8.24
CA PHE A 357 14.98 -5.05 -7.44
C PHE A 357 15.11 -5.52 -6.00
N GLN A 358 14.06 -6.08 -5.41
CA GLN A 358 14.15 -6.72 -4.08
C GLN A 358 15.12 -7.92 -4.10
N GLN A 359 15.08 -8.74 -5.14
CA GLN A 359 16.03 -9.86 -5.29
C GLN A 359 17.46 -9.37 -5.56
N LEU A 360 17.64 -8.34 -6.40
CA LEU A 360 18.97 -7.77 -6.65
C LEU A 360 19.59 -7.24 -5.36
N GLN A 361 18.80 -6.56 -4.52
CA GLN A 361 19.28 -6.08 -3.23
C GLN A 361 19.79 -7.23 -2.32
N GLU A 362 19.09 -8.39 -2.34
CA GLU A 362 19.47 -9.54 -1.50
C GLU A 362 20.64 -10.35 -2.10
N ILE A 363 20.65 -10.56 -3.41
CA ILE A 363 21.55 -11.53 -4.08
C ILE A 363 22.77 -10.83 -4.68
N TRP A 364 22.58 -9.62 -5.25
CA TRP A 364 23.61 -8.87 -5.96
C TRP A 364 23.57 -7.38 -5.62
N PRO A 365 23.94 -7.00 -4.40
CA PRO A 365 23.92 -5.60 -3.96
C PRO A 365 24.74 -4.67 -4.89
N GLU A 366 25.86 -5.16 -5.42
CA GLU A 366 26.73 -4.42 -6.33
C GLU A 366 26.06 -4.11 -7.70
N LYS A 367 25.11 -4.94 -8.14
CA LYS A 367 24.33 -4.66 -9.36
C LYS A 367 23.05 -3.86 -9.08
N PHE A 368 22.58 -3.85 -7.85
CA PHE A 368 21.33 -3.18 -7.45
C PHE A 368 21.33 -1.69 -7.78
N LEU A 369 22.36 -0.96 -7.33
CA LEU A 369 22.46 0.49 -7.58
C LEU A 369 22.73 0.81 -9.05
N GLY A 370 23.58 0.02 -9.72
CA GLY A 370 23.87 0.19 -11.14
C GLY A 370 22.63 0.01 -12.02
N MET A 371 21.83 -1.02 -11.74
CA MET A 371 20.56 -1.25 -12.43
C MET A 371 19.54 -0.15 -12.11
N GLY A 372 19.51 0.34 -10.87
CA GLY A 372 18.69 1.48 -10.47
C GLY A 372 19.05 2.74 -11.24
N GLU A 373 20.34 3.02 -11.42
CA GLU A 373 20.82 4.15 -12.22
C GLU A 373 20.42 4.02 -13.69
N MET A 374 20.58 2.84 -14.30
CA MET A 374 20.10 2.58 -15.66
C MET A 374 18.60 2.79 -15.80
N LEU A 375 17.82 2.35 -14.80
CA LEU A 375 16.37 2.52 -14.77
C LEU A 375 15.97 4.00 -14.71
N LEU A 376 16.57 4.78 -13.80
CA LEU A 376 16.24 6.19 -13.61
C LEU A 376 16.59 7.03 -14.85
N ASN A 377 17.71 6.73 -15.52
CA ASN A 377 18.23 7.51 -16.64
C ASN A 377 17.64 7.12 -18.01
N SER A 378 16.88 6.01 -18.12
CA SER A 378 16.31 5.58 -19.40
C SER A 378 15.08 6.40 -19.80
N ASP A 379 15.08 7.01 -20.96
CA ASP A 379 13.92 7.71 -21.54
C ASP A 379 12.82 6.77 -22.06
N ARG A 380 13.14 5.47 -22.20
CA ARG A 380 12.20 4.47 -22.70
C ARG A 380 11.38 3.82 -21.60
N ILE A 381 11.76 4.01 -20.33
CA ILE A 381 11.03 3.46 -19.19
C ILE A 381 10.06 4.49 -18.62
N ARG A 382 8.83 4.06 -18.39
CA ARG A 382 7.78 4.91 -17.81
C ARG A 382 8.11 5.29 -16.36
N PHE A 383 7.74 6.50 -15.96
CA PHE A 383 8.02 7.06 -14.64
C PHE A 383 7.51 6.17 -13.49
N ASN A 384 6.33 5.57 -13.62
CA ASN A 384 5.77 4.70 -12.59
C ASN A 384 6.61 3.44 -12.29
N LEU A 385 7.42 2.98 -13.27
CA LEU A 385 8.38 1.89 -13.07
C LEU A 385 9.67 2.38 -12.42
N LYS A 386 10.13 3.58 -12.81
CA LYS A 386 11.28 4.23 -12.18
C LYS A 386 11.03 4.48 -10.69
N TYR A 387 9.81 4.88 -10.34
CA TYR A 387 9.42 5.15 -8.95
C TYR A 387 9.48 3.91 -8.04
N VAL A 388 9.35 2.71 -8.61
CA VAL A 388 9.52 1.44 -7.86
C VAL A 388 10.88 1.36 -7.17
N PHE A 389 11.94 1.82 -7.84
CA PHE A 389 13.28 1.80 -7.26
C PHE A 389 13.40 2.75 -6.07
N ILE A 390 12.78 3.93 -6.15
CA ILE A 390 12.68 4.90 -5.04
C ILE A 390 11.95 4.27 -3.85
N GLU A 391 10.83 3.58 -4.08
CA GLU A 391 10.08 2.88 -3.04
C GLU A 391 10.93 1.79 -2.35
N ILE A 392 11.73 1.05 -3.10
CA ILE A 392 12.60 0.01 -2.52
C ILE A 392 13.72 0.64 -1.69
N LEU A 393 14.35 1.70 -2.20
CA LEU A 393 15.35 2.46 -1.42
C LEU A 393 14.76 2.95 -0.09
N SER A 394 13.49 3.39 -0.10
CA SER A 394 12.81 3.87 1.11
C SER A 394 12.58 2.77 2.16
N GLN A 395 12.55 1.50 1.75
CA GLN A 395 12.32 0.36 2.63
C GLN A 395 13.61 -0.16 3.29
N ILE A 396 14.77 0.33 2.86
CA ILE A 396 16.06 -0.06 3.44
C ILE A 396 16.21 0.60 4.81
N GLU A 397 16.17 -0.21 5.87
CA GLU A 397 16.26 0.28 7.25
C GLU A 397 17.68 0.71 7.63
N GLN A 398 18.68 0.03 7.09
CA GLN A 398 20.10 0.31 7.37
C GLN A 398 20.86 0.48 6.05
N PRO A 399 20.80 1.68 5.44
CA PRO A 399 21.52 1.96 4.21
C PRO A 399 23.04 1.98 4.49
N ASP A 400 23.79 1.39 3.57
CA ASP A 400 25.25 1.46 3.58
C ASP A 400 25.78 2.76 2.95
N GLN A 401 27.09 2.93 2.94
CA GLN A 401 27.74 4.13 2.41
C GLN A 401 27.45 4.35 0.91
N GLU A 402 27.35 3.29 0.12
CA GLU A 402 27.09 3.39 -1.32
C GLU A 402 25.67 3.89 -1.58
N ILE A 403 24.68 3.40 -0.82
CA ILE A 403 23.29 3.86 -0.88
C ILE A 403 23.19 5.34 -0.47
N PHE A 404 23.87 5.76 0.61
CA PHE A 404 23.90 7.16 1.01
C PHE A 404 24.47 8.07 -0.08
N LEU A 405 25.59 7.69 -0.71
CA LEU A 405 26.20 8.43 -1.80
C LEU A 405 25.30 8.48 -3.03
N PHE A 406 24.64 7.37 -3.35
CA PHE A 406 23.67 7.29 -4.44
C PHE A 406 22.51 8.25 -4.20
N VAL A 407 21.88 8.21 -3.03
CA VAL A 407 20.76 9.10 -2.66
C VAL A 407 21.24 10.57 -2.70
N LYS A 408 22.42 10.88 -2.14
CA LYS A 408 23.02 12.22 -2.20
C LYS A 408 23.17 12.74 -3.64
N LYS A 409 23.61 11.89 -4.58
CA LYS A 409 23.72 12.22 -6.01
C LYS A 409 22.37 12.64 -6.58
N TYR A 410 21.31 11.91 -6.29
CA TYR A 410 20.00 12.13 -6.88
C TYR A 410 19.20 13.26 -6.21
N ILE A 411 19.39 13.56 -4.93
CA ILE A 411 18.82 14.76 -4.30
C ILE A 411 19.47 16.07 -4.77
N GLN A 412 20.65 15.98 -5.37
CA GLN A 412 21.33 17.13 -6.01
C GLN A 412 20.97 17.27 -7.50
N ASN A 413 20.26 16.30 -8.08
CA ASN A 413 19.78 16.34 -9.45
C ASN A 413 18.40 17.02 -9.49
N PRO A 414 18.21 18.15 -10.20
CA PRO A 414 16.94 18.88 -10.21
C PRO A 414 15.74 18.06 -10.69
N GLU A 415 15.93 17.09 -11.59
CA GLU A 415 14.87 16.22 -12.10
C GLU A 415 14.36 15.25 -11.02
N TRP A 416 15.25 14.76 -10.15
CA TRP A 416 14.95 13.72 -9.17
C TRP A 416 14.86 14.21 -7.73
N GLN A 417 15.30 15.45 -7.46
CA GLN A 417 15.44 16.01 -6.11
C GLN A 417 14.20 15.80 -5.25
N ILE A 418 13.05 16.27 -5.71
CA ILE A 418 11.79 16.19 -4.94
C ILE A 418 11.38 14.74 -4.70
N HIS A 419 11.53 13.88 -5.72
CA HIS A 419 11.14 12.48 -5.63
C HIS A 419 11.99 11.69 -4.62
N PHE A 420 13.29 11.95 -4.56
CA PHE A 420 14.19 11.32 -3.59
C PHE A 420 14.02 11.92 -2.19
N LEU A 421 13.83 13.23 -2.08
CA LEU A 421 13.54 13.86 -0.79
C LEU A 421 12.26 13.30 -0.18
N ASP A 422 11.16 13.29 -0.93
CA ASP A 422 9.85 12.85 -0.45
C ASP A 422 9.76 11.32 -0.31
N GLY A 423 10.36 10.59 -1.24
CA GLY A 423 10.23 9.14 -1.31
C GLY A 423 11.25 8.38 -0.46
N VAL A 424 12.45 8.92 -0.21
CA VAL A 424 13.52 8.18 0.47
C VAL A 424 13.96 8.84 1.76
N VAL A 425 14.15 10.17 1.76
CA VAL A 425 14.84 10.88 2.85
C VAL A 425 13.87 11.33 3.94
N LEU A 426 12.69 11.81 3.58
CA LEU A 426 11.71 12.39 4.49
C LEU A 426 11.31 11.39 5.61
N GLY A 427 11.40 11.82 6.86
CA GLY A 427 11.11 10.99 8.03
C GLY A 427 12.17 9.93 8.37
N LYS A 428 13.34 9.97 7.73
CA LYS A 428 14.43 9.01 7.95
C LYS A 428 15.64 9.69 8.58
N LYS A 429 15.78 9.54 9.89
CA LYS A 429 16.85 10.20 10.67
C LYS A 429 18.26 9.91 10.15
N GLN A 430 18.55 8.67 9.74
CA GLN A 430 19.86 8.29 9.23
C GLN A 430 20.28 9.06 7.98
N TYR A 431 19.36 9.37 7.07
CA TYR A 431 19.65 10.20 5.91
C TYR A 431 19.87 11.66 6.30
N LEU A 432 19.08 12.19 7.23
CA LEU A 432 19.27 13.55 7.73
C LEU A 432 20.67 13.71 8.37
N ILE A 433 21.07 12.77 9.23
CA ILE A 433 22.41 12.75 9.86
C ILE A 433 23.49 12.75 8.77
N PHE A 434 23.37 11.87 7.77
CA PHE A 434 24.34 11.80 6.68
C PHE A 434 24.44 13.12 5.89
N LEU A 435 23.31 13.74 5.57
CA LEU A 435 23.27 15.01 4.83
C LEU A 435 23.83 16.18 5.66
N ARG A 436 23.54 16.20 6.96
CA ARG A 436 24.11 17.16 7.90
C ARG A 436 25.63 17.00 7.97
N ASP A 437 26.11 15.80 8.29
CA ASP A 437 27.53 15.51 8.51
C ASP A 437 28.39 15.67 7.25
N THR A 438 27.78 15.53 6.06
CA THR A 438 28.45 15.80 4.76
C THR A 438 28.32 17.24 4.29
N GLY A 439 27.76 18.16 5.10
CA GLY A 439 27.65 19.60 4.83
C GLY A 439 26.63 19.98 3.76
N VAL A 440 25.80 19.04 3.30
CA VAL A 440 24.76 19.31 2.29
C VAL A 440 23.70 20.24 2.85
N LEU A 441 23.26 20.01 4.09
CA LEU A 441 22.23 20.85 4.72
C LEU A 441 22.75 22.26 4.98
N ASP A 442 24.02 22.44 5.37
CA ASP A 442 24.64 23.77 5.52
C ASP A 442 24.65 24.54 4.19
N ALA A 443 25.05 23.88 3.09
CA ALA A 443 25.04 24.48 1.75
C ALA A 443 23.61 24.85 1.31
N TRP A 444 22.61 24.05 1.63
CA TRP A 444 21.22 24.33 1.30
C TRP A 444 20.64 25.48 2.13
N MET A 445 21.11 25.69 3.36
CA MET A 445 20.72 26.83 4.19
C MET A 445 21.26 28.18 3.66
N GLU A 446 22.25 28.16 2.76
CA GLU A 446 22.73 29.37 2.07
C GLU A 446 21.88 29.73 0.85
N SER A 447 21.08 28.79 0.34
CA SER A 447 20.18 28.97 -0.81
C SER A 447 18.75 29.26 -0.35
N GLU A 448 18.18 30.41 -0.76
CA GLU A 448 16.78 30.77 -0.40
C GLU A 448 15.76 29.75 -0.87
N GLU A 449 16.00 29.06 -1.99
CA GLU A 449 15.08 28.07 -2.57
C GLU A 449 15.10 26.74 -1.80
N LEU A 450 16.20 26.38 -1.15
CA LEU A 450 16.40 25.09 -0.50
C LEU A 450 16.24 25.11 1.02
N GLN A 451 16.22 26.29 1.64
CA GLN A 451 16.02 26.43 3.11
C GLN A 451 14.74 25.72 3.58
N ASP A 452 13.65 25.89 2.83
CA ASP A 452 12.37 25.27 3.17
C ASP A 452 12.43 23.72 3.17
N GLN A 453 13.25 23.15 2.28
CA GLN A 453 13.45 21.69 2.25
C GLN A 453 14.21 21.22 3.50
N VAL A 454 15.23 21.96 3.94
CA VAL A 454 15.96 21.63 5.17
C VAL A 454 15.03 21.66 6.38
N ILE A 455 14.24 22.72 6.52
CA ILE A 455 13.26 22.87 7.62
C ILE A 455 12.25 21.72 7.58
N ARG A 456 11.75 21.35 6.40
CA ARG A 456 10.82 20.24 6.20
C ARG A 456 11.42 18.89 6.61
N LEU A 457 12.70 18.66 6.30
CA LEU A 457 13.40 17.44 6.71
C LEU A 457 13.49 17.35 8.24
N TYR A 458 13.89 18.42 8.93
CA TYR A 458 13.91 18.46 10.40
C TYR A 458 12.51 18.29 11.00
N ALA A 459 11.52 18.97 10.46
CA ALA A 459 10.13 18.83 10.91
C ALA A 459 9.60 17.39 10.77
N SER A 460 10.06 16.64 9.77
CA SER A 460 9.61 15.27 9.52
C SER A 460 10.10 14.25 10.54
N ILE A 461 11.23 14.51 11.21
CA ILE A 461 11.80 13.65 12.26
C ILE A 461 11.52 14.15 13.68
N SER A 462 10.91 15.34 13.81
CA SER A 462 10.57 15.92 15.12
C SER A 462 9.70 14.94 15.94
N PRO A 463 9.92 14.83 17.26
CA PRO A 463 10.94 15.52 18.08
C PRO A 463 12.25 14.74 18.27
N ASP A 464 12.52 13.71 17.47
CA ASP A 464 13.68 12.80 17.60
C ASP A 464 14.98 13.48 17.15
N PHE A 465 15.39 14.56 17.86
CA PHE A 465 16.63 15.31 17.61
C PHE A 465 17.75 14.84 18.51
N ASP A 466 18.95 14.66 17.93
CA ASP A 466 20.18 14.52 18.70
C ASP A 466 20.82 15.90 19.00
N ASN A 467 21.89 15.93 19.79
CA ASN A 467 22.55 17.17 20.15
C ASN A 467 23.12 17.96 18.96
N ALA A 468 23.49 17.26 17.88
CA ALA A 468 23.98 17.91 16.67
C ALA A 468 22.82 18.49 15.84
N ASP A 469 21.64 17.85 15.84
CA ASP A 469 20.41 18.38 15.26
C ASP A 469 19.98 19.66 15.99
N ILE A 470 19.97 19.61 17.32
CA ILE A 470 19.67 20.78 18.16
C ILE A 470 20.62 21.92 17.84
N GLY A 471 21.93 21.65 17.79
CA GLY A 471 22.95 22.67 17.45
C GLY A 471 22.73 23.23 16.02
N PHE A 472 22.34 22.40 15.06
CA PHE A 472 22.04 22.85 13.70
C PHE A 472 20.81 23.76 13.67
N ILE A 473 19.72 23.36 14.33
CA ILE A 473 18.49 24.16 14.41
C ILE A 473 18.78 25.49 15.12
N GLU A 474 19.48 25.48 16.25
CA GLU A 474 19.89 26.72 16.95
C GLU A 474 20.68 27.65 16.03
N LYS A 475 21.68 27.11 15.30
CA LYS A 475 22.53 27.89 14.39
C LYS A 475 21.71 28.62 13.33
N TYR A 476 20.67 28.03 12.78
CA TYR A 476 19.92 28.59 11.66
C TYR A 476 18.59 29.24 12.06
N ALA A 477 17.85 28.66 12.99
CA ALA A 477 16.58 29.23 13.45
C ALA A 477 16.76 30.52 14.25
N LEU A 478 17.87 30.63 14.99
CA LEU A 478 18.15 31.80 15.83
C LEU A 478 19.05 32.87 15.16
N LYS A 479 19.38 32.73 13.87
CA LYS A 479 20.06 33.78 13.08
C LYS A 479 19.20 35.05 12.96
N GLU A 480 19.86 36.19 12.63
CA GLU A 480 19.20 37.49 12.45
C GLU A 480 18.11 37.50 11.36
N LYS A 481 18.33 36.73 10.26
CA LYS A 481 17.31 36.59 9.19
C LYS A 481 16.19 35.69 9.69
N GLU A 482 15.01 36.26 9.83
CA GLU A 482 13.83 35.56 10.34
C GLU A 482 13.30 34.54 9.34
N ASN A 483 13.02 33.31 9.82
CA ASN A 483 12.28 32.29 9.10
C ASN A 483 11.37 31.53 10.07
N ILE A 484 10.13 31.99 10.17
CA ILE A 484 9.12 31.46 11.08
C ILE A 484 8.78 29.99 10.81
N LYS A 485 9.09 29.48 9.60
CA LYS A 485 8.83 28.07 9.23
C LYS A 485 9.58 27.07 10.11
N TRP A 486 10.65 27.49 10.84
CA TRP A 486 11.27 26.65 11.86
C TRP A 486 10.30 26.20 12.96
N GLY A 487 9.20 26.93 13.17
CA GLY A 487 8.11 26.52 14.04
C GLY A 487 7.51 25.16 13.66
N ASN A 488 7.58 24.76 12.39
CA ASN A 488 7.10 23.46 11.93
C ASN A 488 7.80 22.27 12.60
N CYS A 489 9.02 22.46 13.11
CA CYS A 489 9.74 21.46 13.89
C CYS A 489 9.11 21.20 15.27
N PHE A 490 8.18 22.04 15.71
CA PHE A 490 7.60 22.03 17.05
C PHE A 490 6.06 21.94 17.04
N LEU A 491 5.47 21.36 16.00
CA LEU A 491 4.02 21.18 15.89
C LEU A 491 3.47 20.01 16.72
N ARG A 492 4.35 19.10 17.17
CA ARG A 492 3.96 17.96 18.01
C ARG A 492 3.80 18.35 19.47
N ASN A 493 3.20 17.44 20.26
CA ASN A 493 2.96 17.64 21.67
C ASN A 493 4.28 17.82 22.45
N ILE A 494 4.27 18.68 23.45
CA ILE A 494 5.45 18.99 24.27
C ILE A 494 5.92 17.85 25.15
N ASP A 495 5.07 16.87 25.43
CA ASP A 495 5.41 15.69 26.20
C ASP A 495 6.29 14.70 25.44
N GLU A 496 6.28 14.78 24.11
CA GLU A 496 7.14 13.99 23.23
C GLU A 496 8.60 14.54 23.16
N ASP A 497 8.81 15.80 23.56
CA ASP A 497 10.13 16.43 23.56
C ASP A 497 11.07 15.81 24.63
N SER A 498 12.36 15.66 24.34
CA SER A 498 13.38 15.59 25.39
C SER A 498 13.51 16.94 26.11
N ASP A 499 14.24 17.00 27.23
CA ASP A 499 14.43 18.27 27.92
C ASP A 499 15.22 19.27 27.06
N GLU A 500 16.21 18.80 26.31
CA GLU A 500 17.01 19.61 25.39
C GLU A 500 16.16 20.13 24.20
N VAL A 501 15.28 19.31 23.65
CA VAL A 501 14.36 19.70 22.57
C VAL A 501 13.35 20.72 23.08
N PHE A 502 12.86 20.56 24.30
CA PHE A 502 11.96 21.53 24.92
C PHE A 502 12.62 22.89 25.15
N GLU A 503 13.89 22.92 25.61
CA GLU A 503 14.66 24.17 25.72
C GLU A 503 14.86 24.85 24.36
N LEU A 504 15.12 24.07 23.32
CA LEU A 504 15.18 24.58 21.94
C LEU A 504 13.85 25.17 21.48
N ARG A 505 12.74 24.48 21.75
CA ARG A 505 11.36 24.97 21.46
C ARG A 505 11.13 26.33 22.10
N LEU A 506 11.49 26.51 23.37
CA LEU A 506 11.33 27.79 24.06
C LEU A 506 12.13 28.90 23.40
N LYS A 507 13.39 28.64 23.01
CA LYS A 507 14.23 29.61 22.29
C LYS A 507 13.63 30.01 20.95
N VAL A 508 13.07 29.05 20.19
CA VAL A 508 12.40 29.32 18.90
C VAL A 508 11.13 30.11 19.11
N TYR A 509 10.32 29.77 20.10
CA TYR A 509 9.10 30.53 20.43
C TYR A 509 9.42 31.93 20.99
N ASP A 510 10.53 32.11 21.73
CA ASP A 510 10.98 33.42 22.15
C ASP A 510 11.32 34.30 20.97
N LYS A 511 11.96 33.74 19.94
CA LYS A 511 12.34 34.49 18.74
C LYS A 511 11.15 34.76 17.82
N TYR A 512 10.20 33.82 17.70
CA TYR A 512 9.02 33.89 16.83
C TYR A 512 7.73 33.85 17.68
N PRO A 513 7.37 34.94 18.36
CA PRO A 513 6.22 34.95 19.27
C PRO A 513 4.89 34.59 18.61
N ASP A 514 4.74 34.82 17.32
CA ASP A 514 3.53 34.50 16.57
C ASP A 514 3.23 32.99 16.56
N LEU A 515 4.27 32.13 16.75
CA LEU A 515 4.08 30.68 16.87
C LEU A 515 3.28 30.30 18.14
N LEU A 516 3.37 31.12 19.19
CA LEU A 516 2.62 30.92 20.44
C LEU A 516 1.12 31.10 20.24
N GLU A 517 0.71 31.96 19.29
CA GLU A 517 -0.70 32.26 19.03
C GLU A 517 -1.37 31.18 18.15
N TYR A 518 -0.62 30.61 17.18
CA TYR A 518 -1.19 29.72 16.18
C TYR A 518 -0.99 28.22 16.44
N ASN A 519 0.05 27.84 17.20
CA ASN A 519 0.50 26.45 17.30
C ASN A 519 0.32 25.82 18.68
N VAL A 520 -0.24 26.54 19.65
CA VAL A 520 -0.27 26.08 21.04
C VAL A 520 -1.71 25.84 21.49
N ASP A 521 -2.14 24.56 21.49
CA ASP A 521 -3.33 24.14 22.21
C ASP A 521 -3.00 23.95 23.70
N ILE A 522 -3.07 25.02 24.45
CA ILE A 522 -2.71 25.06 25.89
C ILE A 522 -3.54 24.05 26.70
N ILE A 523 -4.79 23.84 26.36
CA ILE A 523 -5.69 22.93 27.09
C ILE A 523 -5.25 21.47 26.93
N SER A 524 -4.88 21.08 25.72
CA SER A 524 -4.32 19.74 25.46
C SER A 524 -2.98 19.55 26.16
N MET A 525 -2.11 20.57 26.12
CA MET A 525 -0.80 20.55 26.74
C MET A 525 -0.87 20.42 28.26
N LEU A 526 -1.85 21.06 28.92
CA LEU A 526 -2.08 20.96 30.36
C LEU A 526 -2.39 19.57 30.84
N LYS A 527 -3.12 18.81 30.04
CA LYS A 527 -3.51 17.44 30.38
C LYS A 527 -2.32 16.48 30.39
N VAL A 528 -1.27 16.80 29.65
CA VAL A 528 -0.16 15.90 29.35
C VAL A 528 1.12 16.28 30.10
N CYS A 529 1.55 17.54 30.07
CA CYS A 529 2.79 17.98 30.71
C CYS A 529 2.68 19.36 31.39
N GLN A 530 2.22 19.38 32.62
CA GLN A 530 1.87 20.59 33.37
C GLN A 530 3.06 21.57 33.53
N ILE A 531 4.26 21.05 33.89
CA ILE A 531 5.44 21.90 34.15
C ILE A 531 5.89 22.63 32.86
N ARG A 532 5.92 21.93 31.74
CA ARG A 532 6.33 22.51 30.45
C ARG A 532 5.32 23.54 29.95
N THR A 533 4.02 23.28 30.18
CA THR A 533 2.94 24.22 29.84
C THR A 533 3.08 25.52 30.60
N VAL A 534 3.39 25.46 31.92
CA VAL A 534 3.64 26.68 32.71
C VAL A 534 4.76 27.53 32.13
N ARG A 535 5.86 26.92 31.67
CA ARG A 535 6.98 27.65 31.06
C ARG A 535 6.61 28.29 29.73
N ILE A 536 5.79 27.65 28.89
CA ILE A 536 5.26 28.24 27.66
C ILE A 536 4.33 29.42 27.98
N LEU A 537 3.44 29.27 28.95
CA LEU A 537 2.57 30.34 29.39
C LEU A 537 3.35 31.54 29.94
N ALA A 538 4.40 31.30 30.72
CA ALA A 538 5.30 32.35 31.21
C ALA A 538 5.93 33.13 30.04
N LEU A 539 6.40 32.43 29.02
CA LEU A 539 6.97 33.04 27.82
C LEU A 539 5.92 33.87 27.05
N MET A 540 4.69 33.35 26.90
CA MET A 540 3.60 34.10 26.28
C MET A 540 3.31 35.40 27.02
N LEU A 541 3.20 35.37 28.35
CA LEU A 541 2.96 36.55 29.17
C LEU A 541 4.09 37.57 29.06
N GLU A 542 5.36 37.13 29.05
CA GLU A 542 6.49 38.01 28.88
C GLU A 542 6.46 38.75 27.53
N LYS A 543 6.10 38.03 26.45
CA LYS A 543 5.98 38.63 25.11
C LYS A 543 4.81 39.60 25.01
N GLN A 544 3.68 39.28 25.61
CA GLN A 544 2.55 40.22 25.69
C GLN A 544 2.93 41.49 26.46
N LYS A 545 3.63 41.37 27.57
CA LYS A 545 4.09 42.55 28.32
C LYS A 545 5.05 43.41 27.50
N LYS A 546 5.94 42.86 26.73
CA LYS A 546 6.83 43.59 25.81
C LYS A 546 6.05 44.31 24.69
N ARG A 547 5.06 43.67 24.12
CA ARG A 547 4.16 44.27 23.12
C ARG A 547 3.28 45.35 23.71
N SER A 548 2.78 45.17 24.93
CA SER A 548 1.90 46.11 25.62
C SER A 548 2.58 47.29 26.27
N GLY A 549 3.94 47.24 26.45
CA GLY A 549 4.70 48.38 26.98
C GLY A 549 4.56 49.68 26.18
N GLU A 550 4.15 49.58 24.90
CA GLU A 550 3.79 50.71 24.05
C GLU A 550 2.26 50.93 23.95
N THR A 551 1.41 50.06 24.46
CA THR A 551 -0.05 50.06 24.11
C THR A 551 -1.02 49.60 25.19
N LEU A 552 -0.67 49.57 26.48
CA LEU A 552 -1.61 49.25 27.56
C LEU A 552 -2.89 50.13 27.51
N TYR A 553 -2.82 51.31 26.96
CA TYR A 553 -3.95 52.24 26.77
C TYR A 553 -4.75 52.03 25.49
N ARG A 554 -4.25 51.32 24.47
CA ARG A 554 -4.99 50.98 23.25
C ARG A 554 -5.82 49.73 23.44
N TYR A 555 -5.39 48.81 24.27
CA TYR A 555 -6.02 47.49 24.47
C TYR A 555 -7.40 47.57 25.16
N GLU A 556 -7.67 48.59 26.00
CA GLU A 556 -8.97 48.75 26.62
C GLU A 556 -10.10 49.15 25.64
N LYS A 557 -9.78 49.60 24.44
CA LYS A 557 -10.76 50.03 23.43
C LYS A 557 -10.93 49.09 22.24
N GLU A 558 -9.94 48.23 21.93
CA GLU A 558 -9.97 47.32 20.78
C GLU A 558 -10.23 45.86 21.17
N LEU A 559 -10.21 45.51 22.45
CA LEU A 559 -10.41 44.14 22.98
C LEU A 559 -11.89 43.75 23.13
N VAL A 560 -12.76 44.29 22.31
CA VAL A 560 -14.16 43.82 22.16
C VAL A 560 -14.31 42.94 20.92
N SER A 561 -13.26 42.21 20.52
CA SER A 561 -13.41 41.15 19.55
C SER A 561 -13.65 39.80 20.27
N GLU A 562 -14.52 38.97 19.73
CA GLU A 562 -14.87 37.65 20.27
C GLU A 562 -13.63 36.78 20.58
N ASP A 563 -12.53 36.96 19.85
CA ASP A 563 -11.27 36.24 20.04
C ASP A 563 -10.57 36.62 21.36
N ALA A 564 -10.67 37.84 21.83
CA ALA A 564 -10.08 38.30 23.08
C ALA A 564 -10.81 37.76 24.33
N GLU A 565 -12.14 37.58 24.25
CA GLU A 565 -12.92 36.94 25.31
C GLU A 565 -12.63 35.44 25.40
N LEU A 566 -12.46 34.77 24.29
CA LEU A 566 -12.06 33.36 24.24
C LEU A 566 -10.66 33.16 24.85
N PHE A 567 -9.71 34.01 24.52
CA PHE A 567 -8.35 33.97 25.06
C PHE A 567 -8.36 34.21 26.58
N ASN A 568 -9.04 35.19 27.09
CA ASN A 568 -9.14 35.50 28.52
C ASN A 568 -9.89 34.41 29.32
N SER A 569 -10.93 33.82 28.76
CA SER A 569 -11.68 32.72 29.41
C SER A 569 -10.81 31.45 29.50
N SER A 570 -10.08 31.10 28.45
CA SER A 570 -9.17 29.97 28.39
C SER A 570 -8.03 30.11 29.39
N TYR A 571 -7.46 31.30 29.55
CA TYR A 571 -6.38 31.55 30.53
C TYR A 571 -6.88 31.41 31.98
N ARG A 572 -8.06 31.89 32.33
CA ARG A 572 -8.62 31.70 33.67
C ARG A 572 -8.89 30.25 33.98
N GLU A 573 -9.37 29.49 33.03
CA GLU A 573 -9.59 28.05 33.17
C GLU A 573 -8.26 27.30 33.36
N VAL A 574 -7.24 27.65 32.58
CA VAL A 574 -5.88 27.12 32.68
C VAL A 574 -5.26 27.37 34.05
N VAL A 575 -5.37 28.60 34.59
CA VAL A 575 -4.86 28.93 35.94
C VAL A 575 -5.61 28.20 37.02
N SER A 576 -6.93 28.07 36.91
CA SER A 576 -7.73 27.33 37.90
C SER A 576 -7.40 25.84 37.94
N ILE A 577 -6.97 25.25 36.80
CA ILE A 577 -6.55 23.86 36.71
C ILE A 577 -5.12 23.65 37.21
N LEU A 578 -4.22 24.61 36.96
CA LEU A 578 -2.80 24.52 37.32
C LEU A 578 -2.55 24.73 38.83
N LEU A 579 -3.23 25.67 39.46
CA LEU A 579 -3.03 26.01 40.86
C LEU A 579 -3.13 24.83 41.85
N PRO A 580 -4.05 23.86 41.68
CA PRO A 580 -4.16 22.71 42.58
C PRO A 580 -3.14 21.59 42.29
N CYS A 581 -2.52 21.56 41.13
CA CYS A 581 -1.86 20.36 40.58
C CYS A 581 -0.34 20.45 40.46
N VAL A 582 0.26 21.65 40.55
CA VAL A 582 1.70 21.83 40.32
C VAL A 582 2.36 22.39 41.58
N PRO A 583 3.48 21.81 42.07
CA PRO A 583 4.33 22.46 43.06
C PRO A 583 5.01 23.65 42.38
N LEU A 584 4.32 24.80 42.40
CA LEU A 584 4.82 26.05 41.82
C LEU A 584 5.93 26.61 42.70
N ASN A 585 7.02 27.00 42.09
CA ASN A 585 8.05 27.76 42.82
C ASN A 585 7.58 29.21 43.04
N GLU A 586 8.34 29.97 43.86
CA GLU A 586 8.00 31.34 44.22
C GLU A 586 7.95 32.30 43.01
N SER A 587 8.75 32.02 41.99
CA SER A 587 8.78 32.78 40.73
C SER A 587 7.53 32.50 39.88
N ASP A 588 7.08 31.25 39.80
CA ASP A 588 5.89 30.85 39.07
C ASP A 588 4.62 31.43 39.72
N LEU A 589 4.56 31.40 41.05
CA LEU A 589 3.49 32.03 41.83
C LEU A 589 3.46 33.53 41.64
N THR A 590 4.61 34.20 41.60
CA THR A 590 4.71 35.64 41.36
C THR A 590 4.19 36.01 39.96
N MET A 591 4.53 35.22 38.94
CA MET A 591 4.03 35.41 37.57
C MET A 591 2.54 35.17 37.48
N ILE A 592 1.99 34.11 38.07
CA ILE A 592 0.54 33.81 38.09
C ILE A 592 -0.20 34.92 38.85
N TYR A 593 0.34 35.41 39.93
CA TYR A 593 -0.25 36.54 40.68
C TYR A 593 -0.25 37.83 39.87
N ALA A 594 0.85 38.17 39.21
CA ALA A 594 0.93 39.37 38.38
C ALA A 594 -0.05 39.28 37.19
N TRP A 595 -0.32 38.11 36.75
CA TRP A 595 -1.24 37.83 35.66
C TRP A 595 -2.71 37.80 36.09
N SER A 596 -3.03 37.28 37.28
CA SER A 596 -4.38 37.34 37.85
C SER A 596 -4.81 38.75 38.29
N ALA A 597 -3.86 39.66 38.46
CA ALA A 597 -4.10 41.06 38.84
C ALA A 597 -4.31 41.98 37.62
N GLN A 598 -4.16 41.52 36.41
CA GLN A 598 -4.51 42.19 35.15
C GLN A 598 -5.84 41.68 34.63
#